data_c3b82afd8b4096a57540580fafc9ed78
#
_entry.id   c3b82afd8b4096a57540580fafc9ed78
#
_cell.length_a   1.000
_cell.length_b   1.000
_cell.length_c   1.000
_cell.angle_alpha   90.00
_cell.angle_beta   90.00
_cell.angle_gamma   90.00
#
_symmetry.space_group_name_H-M   'P 1'
#
loop_
_entity.id
_entity.type
_entity.pdbx_description
1 polymer ?
#
loop_
_entity_poly.entity_id
_entity_poly.type
_entity_poly.pdbx_seq_one_letter_code
_entity_poly.pdbx_strand_id
1 'polypeptide(L)'
;MTRRTEPIVRGRDVMSTRIVSIDGMATAREAAARMREERVHSLLVNKRYPEDAWGILSVQDIIDGVLIPGKRAEEVNVYEIMTKPALTVPADMDIRYIARLLHRVGMRRAPVEENGELVGMVTLSALVLDHDLFLR
;
A
#
# COMPACT_ATOMS: atom_id res chain seq x y z
N MET A 1 -10.07 34.20 -8.92
CA MET A 1 -9.45 32.89 -8.78
C MET A 1 -8.28 32.97 -7.79
N THR A 2 -8.26 32.08 -6.83
CA THR A 2 -7.20 32.06 -5.85
C THR A 2 -6.00 31.31 -6.40
N ARG A 3 -4.84 31.97 -6.44
CA ARG A 3 -3.61 31.32 -6.85
C ARG A 3 -3.06 30.53 -5.66
N ARG A 4 -2.63 29.33 -5.93
CA ARG A 4 -1.97 28.52 -4.95
C ARG A 4 -0.57 29.06 -4.69
N THR A 5 -0.28 29.41 -3.44
CA THR A 5 1.03 29.93 -3.04
C THR A 5 1.90 28.89 -2.34
N GLU A 6 1.29 27.81 -1.90
CA GLU A 6 2.00 26.74 -1.21
C GLU A 6 2.71 25.79 -2.16
N PRO A 7 3.86 25.25 -1.79
CA PRO A 7 4.52 24.23 -2.59
C PRO A 7 3.61 23.02 -2.80
N ILE A 8 3.71 22.42 -3.96
CA ILE A 8 3.01 21.16 -4.23
C ILE A 8 3.90 20.03 -3.71
N VAL A 9 3.33 19.23 -2.82
CA VAL A 9 3.97 18.00 -2.34
C VAL A 9 3.31 16.85 -3.09
N ARG A 10 4.11 15.99 -3.67
CA ARG A 10 3.64 14.89 -4.54
C ARG A 10 3.89 13.55 -3.89
N GLY A 11 3.25 12.52 -4.42
CA GLY A 11 3.45 11.16 -3.92
C GLY A 11 4.92 10.78 -3.84
N ARG A 12 5.70 11.11 -4.87
CA ARG A 12 7.14 10.78 -4.88
C ARG A 12 7.91 11.43 -3.73
N ASP A 13 7.42 12.53 -3.21
CA ASP A 13 8.12 13.27 -2.14
C ASP A 13 7.93 12.63 -0.75
N VAL A 14 6.90 11.81 -0.59
CA VAL A 14 6.53 11.23 0.71
C VAL A 14 6.49 9.71 0.70
N MET A 15 6.67 9.08 -0.45
CA MET A 15 6.66 7.61 -0.54
C MET A 15 7.89 6.99 0.08
N SER A 16 7.74 5.77 0.59
CA SER A 16 8.87 4.89 0.85
C SER A 16 9.23 4.19 -0.45
N THR A 17 10.51 4.12 -0.78
CA THR A 17 10.97 3.37 -1.95
C THR A 17 11.13 1.89 -1.64
N ARG A 18 10.95 1.51 -0.38
CA ARG A 18 11.07 0.12 0.03
C ARG A 18 9.77 -0.62 -0.27
N ILE A 19 9.85 -1.55 -1.21
CA ILE A 19 8.73 -2.40 -1.59
C ILE A 19 9.11 -3.83 -1.22
N VAL A 20 8.28 -4.45 -0.38
CA VAL A 20 8.43 -5.86 0.00
C VAL A 20 7.28 -6.63 -0.63
N SER A 21 7.60 -7.70 -1.34
CA SER A 21 6.59 -8.47 -2.06
C SER A 21 6.51 -9.89 -1.55
N ILE A 22 5.42 -10.56 -1.92
CA ILE A 22 5.18 -11.96 -1.58
C ILE A 22 4.40 -12.62 -2.72
N ASP A 23 4.54 -13.92 -2.84
CA ASP A 23 3.76 -14.73 -3.77
C ASP A 23 2.34 -14.93 -3.22
N GLY A 24 1.34 -14.86 -4.09
CA GLY A 24 -0.05 -15.07 -3.68
C GLY A 24 -0.33 -16.49 -3.17
N MET A 25 0.51 -17.45 -3.52
CA MET A 25 0.38 -18.84 -3.04
C MET A 25 1.00 -19.05 -1.66
N ALA A 26 1.71 -18.05 -1.13
CA ALA A 26 2.24 -18.11 0.22
C ALA A 26 1.09 -18.15 1.24
N THR A 27 1.37 -18.67 2.43
CA THR A 27 0.39 -18.71 3.50
C THR A 27 0.32 -17.37 4.24
N ALA A 28 -0.78 -17.15 4.95
CA ALA A 28 -0.91 -15.99 5.83
C ALA A 28 0.18 -15.99 6.90
N ARG A 29 0.60 -17.17 7.37
CA ARG A 29 1.69 -17.31 8.33
C ARG A 29 3.00 -16.81 7.75
N GLU A 30 3.32 -17.22 6.52
CA GLU A 30 4.52 -16.74 5.83
C GLU A 30 4.46 -15.23 5.60
N ALA A 31 3.28 -14.71 5.26
CA ALA A 31 3.09 -13.27 5.08
C ALA A 31 3.32 -12.50 6.37
N ALA A 32 2.75 -12.97 7.48
CA ALA A 32 2.94 -12.35 8.79
C ALA A 32 4.42 -12.36 9.22
N ALA A 33 5.09 -13.48 9.00
CA ALA A 33 6.53 -13.60 9.29
C ALA A 33 7.35 -12.62 8.44
N ARG A 34 7.02 -12.48 7.16
CA ARG A 34 7.68 -11.55 6.25
C ARG A 34 7.50 -10.11 6.69
N MET A 35 6.26 -9.73 7.05
CA MET A 35 5.98 -8.38 7.56
C MET A 35 6.77 -8.07 8.82
N ARG A 36 6.84 -9.03 9.73
CA ARG A 36 7.58 -8.89 10.99
C ARG A 36 9.08 -8.76 10.75
N GLU A 37 9.64 -9.64 9.93
CA GLU A 37 11.06 -9.63 9.59
C GLU A 37 11.48 -8.34 8.91
N GLU A 38 10.69 -7.90 7.93
CA GLU A 38 10.97 -6.72 7.14
C GLU A 38 10.47 -5.43 7.77
N ARG A 39 9.74 -5.52 8.89
CA ARG A 39 9.17 -4.37 9.61
C ARG A 39 8.28 -3.50 8.72
N VAL A 40 7.41 -4.16 7.96
CA VAL A 40 6.41 -3.49 7.12
C VAL A 40 5.02 -3.95 7.52
N HIS A 41 4.00 -3.14 7.22
CA HIS A 41 2.61 -3.43 7.55
C HIS A 41 1.79 -3.85 6.34
N SER A 42 2.43 -3.99 5.19
CA SER A 42 1.80 -4.47 3.98
C SER A 42 2.83 -5.11 3.08
N LEU A 43 2.33 -5.98 2.19
CA LEU A 43 3.14 -6.65 1.19
C LEU A 43 2.48 -6.45 -0.17
N LEU A 44 3.30 -6.21 -1.18
CA LEU A 44 2.84 -6.25 -2.56
C LEU A 44 2.72 -7.72 -2.96
N VAL A 45 1.59 -8.11 -3.54
CA VAL A 45 1.39 -9.48 -3.99
C VAL A 45 1.74 -9.57 -5.47
N ASN A 46 2.68 -10.44 -5.79
CA ASN A 46 3.24 -10.56 -7.13
C ASN A 46 2.18 -10.90 -8.18
N LYS A 47 2.37 -10.35 -9.37
CA LYS A 47 1.62 -10.77 -10.56
C LYS A 47 1.93 -12.25 -10.83
N ARG A 48 0.94 -12.99 -11.30
CA ARG A 48 1.13 -14.39 -11.71
C ARG A 48 1.67 -14.51 -13.14
N TYR A 49 1.41 -13.48 -13.97
CA TYR A 49 1.86 -13.39 -15.37
C TYR A 49 1.92 -11.91 -15.74
N PRO A 50 2.59 -11.54 -16.86
CA PRO A 50 2.85 -10.13 -17.18
C PRO A 50 1.63 -9.22 -17.25
N GLU A 51 0.49 -9.71 -17.72
CA GLU A 51 -0.74 -8.93 -17.84
C GLU A 51 -1.63 -8.98 -16.60
N ASP A 52 -1.21 -9.71 -15.56
CA ASP A 52 -1.96 -9.80 -14.33
C ASP A 52 -1.87 -8.48 -13.55
N ALA A 53 -2.81 -8.29 -12.62
CA ALA A 53 -2.79 -7.15 -11.72
C ALA A 53 -1.92 -7.46 -10.51
N TRP A 54 -1.32 -6.41 -9.93
CA TRP A 54 -0.72 -6.50 -8.61
C TRP A 54 -1.81 -6.63 -7.56
N GLY A 55 -1.52 -7.36 -6.49
CA GLY A 55 -2.35 -7.37 -5.29
C GLY A 55 -1.62 -6.66 -4.15
N ILE A 56 -2.34 -6.40 -3.08
CA ILE A 56 -1.76 -5.87 -1.84
C ILE A 56 -2.37 -6.59 -0.66
N LEU A 57 -1.54 -6.92 0.32
CA LEU A 57 -1.95 -7.56 1.56
C LEU A 57 -1.51 -6.69 2.72
N SER A 58 -2.47 -6.30 3.57
CA SER A 58 -2.19 -5.49 4.75
C SER A 58 -2.36 -6.32 6.03
N VAL A 59 -1.87 -5.77 7.14
CA VAL A 59 -2.12 -6.34 8.47
C VAL A 59 -3.63 -6.48 8.71
N GLN A 60 -4.42 -5.48 8.27
CA GLN A 60 -5.88 -5.51 8.43
C GLN A 60 -6.50 -6.69 7.70
N ASP A 61 -5.99 -7.05 6.52
CA ASP A 61 -6.49 -8.20 5.77
C ASP A 61 -6.28 -9.51 6.53
N ILE A 62 -5.16 -9.63 7.23
CA ILE A 62 -4.88 -10.81 8.06
C ILE A 62 -5.78 -10.82 9.29
N ILE A 63 -6.02 -9.66 9.89
CA ILE A 63 -6.94 -9.55 11.02
C ILE A 63 -8.34 -10.00 10.60
N ASP A 64 -8.85 -9.46 9.50
CA ASP A 64 -10.20 -9.72 9.04
C ASP A 64 -10.38 -11.14 8.48
N GLY A 65 -9.38 -11.65 7.80
CA GLY A 65 -9.49 -12.93 7.11
C GLY A 65 -8.99 -14.15 7.89
N VAL A 66 -8.19 -13.95 8.91
CA VAL A 66 -7.57 -15.06 9.66
C VAL A 66 -7.84 -14.94 11.16
N LEU A 67 -7.45 -13.82 11.76
CA LEU A 67 -7.48 -13.67 13.22
C LEU A 67 -8.91 -13.65 13.77
N ILE A 68 -9.76 -12.79 13.23
CA ILE A 68 -11.16 -12.66 13.70
C ILE A 68 -11.95 -13.94 13.48
N PRO A 69 -11.91 -14.57 12.28
CA PRO A 69 -12.63 -15.83 12.06
C PRO A 69 -12.04 -17.01 12.84
N GLY A 70 -10.84 -16.87 13.40
CA GLY A 70 -10.20 -17.95 14.15
C GLY A 70 -9.63 -19.06 13.25
N LYS A 71 -9.25 -18.71 12.02
CA LYS A 71 -8.63 -19.67 11.11
C LYS A 71 -7.16 -19.87 11.45
N ARG A 72 -6.60 -20.98 10.98
CA ARG A 72 -5.18 -21.25 11.15
C ARG A 72 -4.41 -20.54 10.01
N ALA A 73 -3.41 -19.75 10.41
CA ALA A 73 -2.66 -18.94 9.45
C ALA A 73 -1.94 -19.79 8.38
N GLU A 74 -1.53 -21.00 8.72
CA GLU A 74 -0.88 -21.91 7.77
C GLU A 74 -1.85 -22.56 6.79
N GLU A 75 -3.17 -22.40 6.98
CA GLU A 75 -4.18 -22.98 6.09
C GLU A 75 -4.84 -21.95 5.19
N VAL A 76 -4.48 -20.67 5.33
CA VAL A 76 -5.03 -19.59 4.50
C VAL A 76 -3.93 -19.06 3.60
N ASN A 77 -4.20 -19.00 2.30
CA ASN A 77 -3.26 -18.45 1.33
C ASN A 77 -3.47 -16.95 1.17
N VAL A 78 -2.39 -16.25 0.83
CA VAL A 78 -2.41 -14.80 0.62
C VAL A 78 -3.48 -14.41 -0.40
N TYR A 79 -3.61 -15.15 -1.52
CA TYR A 79 -4.57 -14.81 -2.56
C TYR A 79 -6.02 -14.83 -2.07
N GLU A 80 -6.31 -15.53 -0.98
CA GLU A 80 -7.68 -15.62 -0.45
C GLU A 80 -8.10 -14.38 0.32
N ILE A 81 -7.13 -13.60 0.81
CA ILE A 81 -7.41 -12.46 1.70
C ILE A 81 -6.84 -11.14 1.21
N MET A 82 -6.08 -11.13 0.14
CA MET A 82 -5.51 -9.91 -0.46
C MET A 82 -6.58 -9.06 -1.14
N THR A 83 -6.23 -7.79 -1.38
CA THR A 83 -7.00 -6.92 -2.26
C THR A 83 -6.35 -6.94 -3.65
N LYS A 84 -7.13 -7.26 -4.66
CA LYS A 84 -6.65 -7.33 -6.04
C LYS A 84 -7.77 -6.91 -7.00
N PRO A 85 -7.52 -6.01 -7.95
CA PRO A 85 -6.25 -5.33 -8.18
C PRO A 85 -5.94 -4.31 -7.08
N ALA A 86 -4.65 -4.08 -6.86
CA ALA A 86 -4.21 -3.04 -5.94
C ALA A 86 -4.51 -1.67 -6.54
N LEU A 87 -5.07 -0.76 -5.74
CA LEU A 87 -5.22 0.62 -6.15
C LEU A 87 -3.83 1.28 -6.13
N THR A 88 -3.42 1.86 -7.24
CA THR A 88 -2.16 2.60 -7.32
C THR A 88 -2.41 4.09 -7.45
N VAL A 89 -1.43 4.89 -7.05
CA VAL A 89 -1.48 6.34 -7.23
C VAL A 89 -0.26 6.79 -8.04
N PRO A 90 -0.44 7.79 -8.95
CA PRO A 90 0.70 8.32 -9.70
C PRO A 90 1.72 9.02 -8.78
N ALA A 91 3.00 8.86 -9.09
CA ALA A 91 4.08 9.49 -8.34
C ALA A 91 3.99 11.02 -8.35
N ASP A 92 3.45 11.61 -9.40
CA ASP A 92 3.32 13.06 -9.52
C ASP A 92 2.00 13.62 -8.96
N MET A 93 1.15 12.78 -8.39
CA MET A 93 -0.11 13.24 -7.81
C MET A 93 0.15 14.06 -6.55
N ASP A 94 -0.55 15.19 -6.44
CA ASP A 94 -0.55 16.02 -5.23
C ASP A 94 -1.08 15.21 -4.05
N ILE A 95 -0.42 15.30 -2.89
CA ILE A 95 -0.81 14.54 -1.71
C ILE A 95 -2.25 14.79 -1.26
N ARG A 96 -2.82 15.96 -1.57
CA ARG A 96 -4.22 16.26 -1.24
C ARG A 96 -5.17 15.34 -2.01
N TYR A 97 -4.85 15.08 -3.27
CA TYR A 97 -5.66 14.18 -4.10
C TYR A 97 -5.44 12.73 -3.68
N ILE A 98 -4.22 12.37 -3.31
CA ILE A 98 -3.94 11.04 -2.77
C ILE A 98 -4.77 10.81 -1.50
N ALA A 99 -4.76 11.79 -0.58
CA ALA A 99 -5.52 11.71 0.67
C ALA A 99 -7.01 11.54 0.41
N ARG A 100 -7.58 12.33 -0.52
CA ARG A 100 -8.99 12.24 -0.87
C ARG A 100 -9.34 10.89 -1.48
N LEU A 101 -8.46 10.39 -2.35
CA LEU A 101 -8.68 9.09 -2.99
C LEU A 101 -8.65 7.96 -1.97
N LEU A 102 -7.63 7.90 -1.14
CA LEU A 102 -7.51 6.86 -0.12
C LEU A 102 -8.67 6.91 0.88
N HIS A 103 -9.06 8.13 1.28
CA HIS A 103 -10.20 8.30 2.18
C HIS A 103 -11.50 7.80 1.54
N ARG A 104 -11.72 8.13 0.27
CA ARG A 104 -12.95 7.74 -0.45
C ARG A 104 -13.08 6.23 -0.55
N VAL A 105 -11.99 5.52 -0.79
CA VAL A 105 -12.00 4.07 -0.95
C VAL A 105 -11.75 3.31 0.37
N GLY A 106 -11.53 4.04 1.48
CA GLY A 106 -11.31 3.42 2.78
C GLY A 106 -9.97 2.70 2.93
N MET A 107 -8.95 3.12 2.20
CA MET A 107 -7.62 2.52 2.25
C MET A 107 -6.64 3.40 3.00
N ARG A 108 -5.63 2.78 3.61
CA ARG A 108 -4.62 3.47 4.41
C ARG A 108 -3.27 3.60 3.70
N ARG A 109 -3.12 2.95 2.56
CA ARG A 109 -1.88 2.95 1.79
C ARG A 109 -2.14 2.56 0.36
N ALA A 110 -1.22 2.93 -0.52
CA ALA A 110 -1.27 2.53 -1.92
C ALA A 110 0.12 2.47 -2.52
N PRO A 111 0.35 1.52 -3.42
CA PRO A 111 1.56 1.55 -4.24
C PRO A 111 1.59 2.79 -5.11
N VAL A 112 2.79 3.32 -5.32
CA VAL A 112 3.02 4.50 -6.15
C VAL A 112 3.57 4.03 -7.50
N GLU A 113 2.97 4.51 -8.57
CA GLU A 113 3.32 4.12 -9.92
C GLU A 113 3.93 5.30 -10.69
N GLU A 114 4.96 4.99 -11.47
CA GLU A 114 5.58 5.95 -12.38
C GLU A 114 5.99 5.21 -13.64
N ASN A 115 5.52 5.70 -14.80
CA ASN A 115 5.83 5.10 -16.10
C ASN A 115 5.50 3.61 -16.18
N GLY A 116 4.39 3.21 -15.58
CA GLY A 116 3.93 1.83 -15.60
C GLY A 116 4.61 0.90 -14.58
N GLU A 117 5.54 1.42 -13.79
CA GLU A 117 6.26 0.63 -12.79
C GLU A 117 5.92 1.09 -11.39
N LEU A 118 5.93 0.17 -10.43
CA LEU A 118 5.75 0.50 -9.02
C LEU A 118 7.08 0.96 -8.46
N VAL A 119 7.11 2.20 -7.95
CA VAL A 119 8.33 2.84 -7.48
C VAL A 119 8.37 3.07 -5.98
N GLY A 120 7.26 2.88 -5.29
CA GLY A 120 7.21 3.08 -3.86
C GLY A 120 5.86 2.74 -3.26
N MET A 121 5.71 3.08 -2.00
CA MET A 121 4.49 2.90 -1.23
C MET A 121 4.21 4.18 -0.45
N VAL A 122 2.98 4.67 -0.49
CA VAL A 122 2.56 5.81 0.31
C VAL A 122 1.55 5.35 1.36
N THR A 123 1.67 5.91 2.57
CA THR A 123 0.74 5.66 3.67
C THR A 123 0.05 6.95 4.06
N LEU A 124 -1.12 6.86 4.71
CA LEU A 124 -1.83 8.04 5.21
C LEU A 124 -0.95 8.87 6.16
N SER A 125 -0.21 8.21 7.05
CA SER A 125 0.66 8.93 7.99
C SER A 125 1.74 9.73 7.26
N ALA A 126 2.30 9.19 6.19
CA ALA A 126 3.32 9.89 5.41
C ALA A 126 2.80 11.17 4.77
N LEU A 127 1.51 11.21 4.43
CA LEU A 127 0.88 12.41 3.85
C LEU A 127 0.87 13.60 4.80
N VAL A 128 1.08 13.36 6.08
CA VAL A 128 1.13 14.40 7.11
C VAL A 128 2.53 14.56 7.66
N LEU A 129 3.24 13.46 7.88
CA LEU A 129 4.47 13.45 8.69
C LEU A 129 5.77 13.53 7.87
N ASP A 130 5.74 13.15 6.60
CA ASP A 130 6.96 13.00 5.82
C ASP A 130 7.26 14.21 4.92
N HIS A 131 6.79 15.38 5.31
CA HIS A 131 7.11 16.66 4.66
C HIS A 131 6.90 17.79 5.66
N ASP A 132 7.36 19.00 5.29
CA ASP A 132 7.33 20.15 6.18
C ASP A 132 6.11 21.07 6.01
N LEU A 133 5.19 20.74 5.13
CA LEU A 133 4.10 21.63 4.77
C LEU A 133 3.27 22.08 5.98
N PHE A 134 3.03 21.18 6.93
CA PHE A 134 2.26 21.51 8.13
C PHE A 134 3.09 22.06 9.28
N LEU A 135 4.40 22.11 9.12
CA LEU A 135 5.31 22.56 10.17
C LEU A 135 5.83 23.97 9.94
N ARG A 136 5.36 24.63 8.91
CA ARG A 136 5.77 25.99 8.53
C ARG A 136 4.92 27.05 9.17
#